data_259407846d744a79c05a617d41908c77
#
_entry.id   259407846d744a79c05a617d41908c77
#
_cell.length_a   1.000
_cell.length_b   1.000
_cell.length_c   1.000
_cell.angle_alpha   90.00
_cell.angle_beta   90.00
_cell.angle_gamma   90.00
#
_symmetry.space_group_name_H-M   'P 1'
#
loop_
_entity.id
_entity.type
_entity.pdbx_description
1 polymer ?
#
loop_
_entity_poly.entity_id
_entity_poly.type
_entity_poly.pdbx_seq_one_letter_code
_entity_poly.pdbx_strand_id
1 'polypeptide(L)'
;MASRAQLLRRAARLLALGAALGLLACRGHARDPDGTLDRVLATKAVRVLAVDHPPWVAAGGGPSPTGVEAELVDALARELGVAVEWRPAPAFEALGALDRGEADLAVGGFTSEEVAAHGTAAGTFACFAGETVAARRPGVPPVRDIDGRRVLVPPDLIVAALVRAEGGIPVAEGDADLVALPRWRLPERGLVATEIVLGRAGHVLAVPKGENAWIMRVERVPRREAGGVEARLRRQDP
;
A
#
# COMPACT_ATOMS: atom_id res chain seq x y z
N MET A 1 -23.27 41.86 50.35
CA MET A 1 -22.33 40.75 50.67
C MET A 1 -22.85 39.47 50.05
N ALA A 2 -22.16 38.88 49.08
CA ALA A 2 -22.60 37.62 48.47
C ALA A 2 -22.43 36.46 49.49
N SER A 3 -23.48 35.67 49.66
CA SER A 3 -23.46 34.52 50.59
C SER A 3 -22.35 33.52 50.15
N ARG A 4 -21.67 32.90 51.14
CA ARG A 4 -20.66 31.80 50.90
C ARG A 4 -21.18 30.74 49.95
N ALA A 5 -22.47 30.42 50.00
CA ALA A 5 -23.14 29.46 49.12
C ALA A 5 -23.18 29.94 47.64
N GLN A 6 -23.28 31.22 47.37
CA GLN A 6 -23.27 31.79 46.02
C GLN A 6 -21.87 31.80 45.42
N LEU A 7 -20.84 32.03 46.25
CA LEU A 7 -19.44 31.91 45.82
C LEU A 7 -19.04 30.48 45.46
N LEU A 8 -19.46 29.52 46.29
CA LEU A 8 -19.20 28.08 46.02
C LEU A 8 -19.90 27.59 44.73
N ARG A 9 -21.14 28.02 44.50
CA ARG A 9 -21.87 27.67 43.26
C ARG A 9 -21.21 28.30 41.98
N ARG A 10 -20.68 29.52 42.10
CA ARG A 10 -19.94 30.14 40.99
C ARG A 10 -18.61 29.45 40.73
N ALA A 11 -17.86 29.11 41.75
CA ALA A 11 -16.62 28.34 41.62
C ALA A 11 -16.84 26.94 41.00
N ALA A 12 -17.88 26.22 41.42
CA ALA A 12 -18.25 24.92 40.85
C ALA A 12 -18.65 25.02 39.36
N ARG A 13 -19.36 26.09 38.96
CA ARG A 13 -19.71 26.31 37.54
C ARG A 13 -18.52 26.66 36.70
N LEU A 14 -17.55 27.41 37.19
CA LEU A 14 -16.32 27.77 36.48
C LEU A 14 -15.40 26.52 36.33
N LEU A 15 -15.33 25.69 37.36
CA LEU A 15 -14.63 24.41 37.30
C LEU A 15 -15.26 23.42 36.29
N ALA A 16 -16.59 23.32 36.28
CA ALA A 16 -17.31 22.48 35.31
C ALA A 16 -17.14 23.01 33.87
N LEU A 17 -17.14 24.30 33.65
CA LEU A 17 -16.91 24.93 32.35
C LEU A 17 -15.47 24.71 31.88
N GLY A 18 -14.49 24.83 32.78
CA GLY A 18 -13.07 24.54 32.50
C GLY A 18 -12.81 23.09 32.16
N ALA A 19 -13.47 22.14 32.88
CA ALA A 19 -13.40 20.72 32.58
C ALA A 19 -14.04 20.38 31.23
N ALA A 20 -15.17 20.99 30.89
CA ALA A 20 -15.83 20.80 29.60
C ALA A 20 -14.99 21.35 28.41
N LEU A 21 -14.35 22.51 28.58
CA LEU A 21 -13.40 23.01 27.57
C LEU A 21 -12.14 22.16 27.45
N GLY A 22 -11.62 21.62 28.57
CA GLY A 22 -10.46 20.72 28.58
C GLY A 22 -10.76 19.40 27.85
N LEU A 23 -11.96 18.86 27.99
CA LEU A 23 -12.39 17.64 27.27
C LEU A 23 -12.59 17.86 25.76
N LEU A 24 -12.91 19.06 25.33
CA LEU A 24 -12.96 19.43 23.90
C LEU A 24 -11.56 19.60 23.28
N ALA A 25 -10.58 20.05 24.05
CA ALA A 25 -9.19 20.19 23.59
C ALA A 25 -8.44 18.84 23.47
N CYS A 26 -8.88 17.81 24.20
CA CYS A 26 -8.29 16.46 24.17
C CYS A 26 -8.85 15.54 23.08
N ARG A 27 -9.68 16.01 22.16
CA ARG A 27 -9.96 15.28 20.95
C ARG A 27 -8.71 15.31 20.09
N GLY A 28 -7.83 14.30 20.27
CA GLY A 28 -6.69 14.05 19.39
C GLY A 28 -7.19 13.81 17.98
N HIS A 29 -7.44 14.87 17.25
CA HIS A 29 -7.71 14.77 15.82
C HIS A 29 -6.39 14.39 15.17
N ALA A 30 -6.40 13.36 14.36
CA ALA A 30 -5.31 13.10 13.46
C ALA A 30 -5.06 14.40 12.67
N ARG A 31 -3.81 14.86 12.65
CA ARG A 31 -3.45 16.12 11.99
C ARG A 31 -3.13 15.86 10.55
N ASP A 32 -3.62 16.70 9.68
CA ASP A 32 -3.21 16.85 8.28
C ASP A 32 -2.58 18.25 8.17
N PRO A 33 -1.25 18.41 8.32
CA PRO A 33 -0.57 19.71 8.24
C PRO A 33 -0.89 20.47 6.96
N ASP A 34 -0.98 19.78 5.83
CA ASP A 34 -1.29 20.37 4.52
C ASP A 34 -2.77 20.27 4.14
N GLY A 35 -3.60 19.73 5.04
CA GLY A 35 -5.05 19.68 4.89
C GLY A 35 -5.54 18.81 3.74
N THR A 36 -4.83 17.71 3.44
CA THR A 36 -5.13 16.83 2.30
C THR A 36 -6.56 16.30 2.33
N LEU A 37 -7.02 15.76 3.47
CA LEU A 37 -8.39 15.25 3.60
C LEU A 37 -9.44 16.34 3.37
N ASP A 38 -9.27 17.50 4.01
CA ASP A 38 -10.22 18.61 3.88
C ASP A 38 -10.29 19.12 2.45
N ARG A 39 -9.15 19.24 1.77
CA ARG A 39 -9.09 19.62 0.36
C ARG A 39 -9.81 18.61 -0.53
N VAL A 40 -9.54 17.31 -0.39
CA VAL A 40 -10.20 16.25 -1.15
C VAL A 40 -11.72 16.31 -0.99
N LEU A 41 -12.20 16.48 0.24
CA LEU A 41 -13.63 16.58 0.53
C LEU A 41 -14.26 17.89 -0.01
N ALA A 42 -13.53 19.00 0.02
CA ALA A 42 -14.00 20.30 -0.47
C ALA A 42 -14.04 20.36 -2.00
N THR A 43 -12.99 19.87 -2.67
CA THR A 43 -12.89 19.87 -4.15
C THR A 43 -13.71 18.76 -4.80
N LYS A 44 -14.16 17.76 -4.02
CA LYS A 44 -14.82 16.56 -4.52
C LYS A 44 -13.95 15.76 -5.51
N ALA A 45 -12.64 15.82 -5.36
CA ALA A 45 -11.68 15.14 -6.21
C ALA A 45 -10.48 14.63 -5.41
N VAL A 46 -9.99 13.44 -5.74
CA VAL A 46 -8.74 12.86 -5.26
C VAL A 46 -7.77 12.71 -6.42
N ARG A 47 -6.58 13.30 -6.31
CA ARG A 47 -5.53 13.26 -7.33
C ARG A 47 -4.68 12.00 -7.12
N VAL A 48 -4.70 11.09 -8.07
CA VAL A 48 -4.05 9.78 -7.95
C VAL A 48 -3.01 9.58 -9.05
N LEU A 49 -1.79 9.27 -8.66
CA LEU A 49 -0.73 8.87 -9.57
C LEU A 49 -0.74 7.35 -9.74
N ALA A 50 -0.85 6.92 -11.00
CA ALA A 50 -0.88 5.52 -11.38
C ALA A 50 0.45 5.12 -12.04
N VAL A 51 1.21 4.26 -11.38
CA VAL A 51 2.40 3.63 -11.93
C VAL A 51 1.99 2.35 -12.62
N ASP A 52 2.36 2.20 -13.90
CA ASP A 52 2.03 0.99 -14.66
C ASP A 52 2.80 -0.21 -14.12
N HIS A 53 2.10 -1.13 -13.48
CA HIS A 53 2.63 -2.32 -12.86
C HIS A 53 1.54 -3.41 -12.73
N PRO A 54 1.15 -4.06 -13.84
CA PRO A 54 0.16 -5.15 -13.77
C PRO A 54 0.62 -6.32 -12.88
N PRO A 55 -0.29 -6.94 -12.14
CA PRO A 55 -1.75 -6.73 -12.05
C PRO A 55 -2.19 -5.71 -11.00
N TRP A 56 -1.25 -5.00 -10.35
CA TRP A 56 -1.57 -3.99 -9.36
C TRP A 56 -2.29 -2.80 -9.99
N VAL A 57 -1.68 -2.24 -11.02
CA VAL A 57 -2.21 -1.14 -11.83
C VAL A 57 -1.82 -1.38 -13.29
N ALA A 58 -2.77 -1.34 -14.21
CA ALA A 58 -2.56 -1.33 -15.65
C ALA A 58 -3.02 0.02 -16.20
N ALA A 59 -2.07 0.89 -16.52
CA ALA A 59 -2.30 2.29 -16.88
C ALA A 59 -2.53 2.56 -18.37
N GLY A 60 -2.37 1.55 -19.23
CA GLY A 60 -2.33 1.73 -20.69
C GLY A 60 -3.63 1.51 -21.46
N GLY A 61 -4.75 1.15 -20.83
CA GLY A 61 -5.95 0.63 -21.50
C GLY A 61 -7.11 1.60 -21.71
N GLY A 62 -7.03 2.84 -21.21
CA GLY A 62 -8.18 3.77 -21.28
C GLY A 62 -8.01 5.02 -20.41
N PRO A 63 -9.08 5.80 -20.23
CA PRO A 63 -9.04 7.04 -19.46
C PRO A 63 -8.82 6.80 -17.95
N SER A 64 -9.11 5.61 -17.47
CA SER A 64 -8.86 5.18 -16.07
C SER A 64 -8.06 3.89 -16.08
N PRO A 65 -7.08 3.75 -15.19
CA PRO A 65 -6.35 2.50 -15.05
C PRO A 65 -7.25 1.38 -14.53
N THR A 66 -6.83 0.14 -14.77
CA THR A 66 -7.42 -1.06 -14.19
C THR A 66 -6.43 -1.71 -13.23
N GLY A 67 -6.82 -2.76 -12.54
CA GLY A 67 -5.95 -3.45 -11.61
C GLY A 67 -6.47 -3.43 -10.18
N VAL A 68 -5.84 -4.23 -9.31
CA VAL A 68 -6.33 -4.44 -7.95
C VAL A 68 -6.31 -3.13 -7.13
N GLU A 69 -5.24 -2.34 -7.26
CA GLU A 69 -5.15 -1.08 -6.52
C GLU A 69 -6.05 0.01 -7.11
N ALA A 70 -6.28 0.00 -8.43
CA ALA A 70 -7.26 0.89 -9.04
C ALA A 70 -8.67 0.62 -8.50
N GLU A 71 -9.07 -0.65 -8.33
CA GLU A 71 -10.34 -1.02 -7.71
C GLU A 71 -10.45 -0.53 -6.25
N LEU A 72 -9.34 -0.58 -5.48
CA LEU A 72 -9.30 -0.06 -4.11
C LEU A 72 -9.47 1.46 -4.08
N VAL A 73 -8.84 2.18 -5.02
CA VAL A 73 -8.99 3.64 -5.15
C VAL A 73 -10.43 4.01 -5.53
N ASP A 74 -11.04 3.29 -6.47
CA ASP A 74 -12.44 3.51 -6.84
C ASP A 74 -13.40 3.24 -5.67
N ALA A 75 -13.10 2.24 -4.84
CA ALA A 75 -13.85 1.98 -3.63
C ALA A 75 -13.71 3.11 -2.60
N LEU A 76 -12.50 3.66 -2.44
CA LEU A 76 -12.24 4.84 -1.60
C LEU A 76 -13.00 6.07 -2.10
N ALA A 77 -12.92 6.36 -3.39
CA ALA A 77 -13.59 7.50 -3.99
C ALA A 77 -15.11 7.44 -3.82
N ARG A 78 -15.71 6.25 -4.02
CA ARG A 78 -17.13 6.02 -3.76
C ARG A 78 -17.51 6.24 -2.29
N GLU A 79 -16.67 5.77 -1.34
CA GLU A 79 -16.90 5.97 0.10
C GLU A 79 -16.85 7.45 0.49
N LEU A 80 -15.95 8.22 -0.14
CA LEU A 80 -15.79 9.65 0.11
C LEU A 80 -16.79 10.53 -0.66
N GLY A 81 -17.45 9.99 -1.69
CA GLY A 81 -18.31 10.75 -2.59
C GLY A 81 -17.51 11.77 -3.43
N VAL A 82 -16.35 11.36 -3.95
CA VAL A 82 -15.43 12.19 -4.75
C VAL A 82 -15.12 11.54 -6.09
N ALA A 83 -14.68 12.32 -7.07
CA ALA A 83 -14.14 11.82 -8.33
C ALA A 83 -12.65 11.43 -8.18
N VAL A 84 -12.16 10.55 -9.04
CA VAL A 84 -10.72 10.23 -9.13
C VAL A 84 -10.14 10.94 -10.33
N GLU A 85 -9.10 11.72 -10.09
CA GLU A 85 -8.28 12.36 -11.12
C GLU A 85 -7.01 11.53 -11.32
N TRP A 86 -7.07 10.59 -12.27
CA TRP A 86 -5.97 9.72 -12.61
C TRP A 86 -4.91 10.44 -13.44
N ARG A 87 -3.64 10.24 -13.08
CA ARG A 87 -2.48 10.71 -13.86
C ARG A 87 -1.41 9.61 -13.86
N PRO A 88 -0.98 9.13 -15.05
CA PRO A 88 0.13 8.19 -15.12
C PRO A 88 1.45 8.88 -14.72
N ALA A 89 2.32 8.14 -14.02
CA ALA A 89 3.64 8.62 -13.64
C ALA A 89 4.62 7.46 -13.46
N PRO A 90 5.94 7.66 -13.68
CA PRO A 90 6.96 6.73 -13.24
C PRO A 90 7.01 6.62 -11.70
N ALA A 91 7.41 5.48 -11.17
CA ALA A 91 7.39 5.20 -9.72
C ALA A 91 8.13 6.26 -8.88
N PHE A 92 9.34 6.64 -9.32
CA PHE A 92 10.14 7.64 -8.60
C PHE A 92 9.47 9.02 -8.58
N GLU A 93 8.87 9.44 -9.69
CA GLU A 93 8.15 10.72 -9.78
C GLU A 93 6.87 10.70 -8.93
N ALA A 94 6.18 9.56 -8.89
CA ALA A 94 4.94 9.42 -8.15
C ALA A 94 5.14 9.65 -6.64
N LEU A 95 6.17 9.05 -6.04
CA LEU A 95 6.49 9.26 -4.62
C LEU A 95 6.97 10.68 -4.34
N GLY A 96 7.79 11.26 -5.21
CA GLY A 96 8.24 12.67 -5.07
C GLY A 96 7.11 13.69 -5.23
N ALA A 97 6.12 13.42 -6.06
CA ALA A 97 4.97 14.30 -6.25
C ALA A 97 4.04 14.35 -5.03
N LEU A 98 4.00 13.27 -4.22
CA LEU A 98 3.29 13.28 -2.93
C LEU A 98 3.92 14.30 -1.97
N ASP A 99 5.24 14.34 -1.88
CA ASP A 99 5.97 15.30 -1.03
C ASP A 99 5.74 16.76 -1.44
N ARG A 100 5.62 17.02 -2.73
CA ARG A 100 5.35 18.35 -3.27
C ARG A 100 3.87 18.78 -3.24
N GLY A 101 2.98 17.93 -2.70
CA GLY A 101 1.55 18.19 -2.67
C GLY A 101 0.88 18.21 -4.06
N GLU A 102 1.51 17.61 -5.07
CA GLU A 102 0.99 17.53 -6.44
C GLU A 102 -0.02 16.40 -6.62
N ALA A 103 -0.02 15.43 -5.70
CA ALA A 103 -0.94 14.30 -5.65
C ALA A 103 -1.31 13.96 -4.21
N ASP A 104 -2.39 13.20 -4.05
CA ASP A 104 -2.95 12.80 -2.76
C ASP A 104 -2.72 11.33 -2.46
N LEU A 105 -2.51 10.57 -3.52
CA LEU A 105 -2.32 9.13 -3.49
C LEU A 105 -1.45 8.69 -4.66
N ALA A 106 -0.59 7.70 -4.45
CA ALA A 106 0.10 7.00 -5.52
C ALA A 106 -0.10 5.48 -5.36
N VAL A 107 -0.31 4.82 -6.49
CA VAL A 107 -0.56 3.38 -6.60
C VAL A 107 0.27 2.78 -7.73
N GLY A 108 0.65 1.50 -7.62
CA GLY A 108 1.50 0.82 -8.61
C GLY A 108 2.23 -0.39 -8.02
N GLY A 109 1.67 -1.04 -7.01
CA GLY A 109 2.26 -2.20 -6.36
C GLY A 109 3.46 -1.86 -5.48
N PHE A 110 3.52 -0.64 -4.94
CA PHE A 110 4.59 -0.24 -4.03
C PHE A 110 4.69 -1.15 -2.82
N THR A 111 5.91 -1.48 -2.43
CA THR A 111 6.18 -2.16 -1.16
C THR A 111 6.40 -1.17 -0.02
N SER A 112 6.19 -1.63 1.21
CA SER A 112 6.46 -0.84 2.42
C SER A 112 7.92 -0.35 2.45
N GLU A 113 8.85 -1.20 2.00
CA GLU A 113 10.29 -0.93 1.97
C GLU A 113 10.62 0.15 0.95
N GLU A 114 10.03 0.10 -0.26
CA GLU A 114 10.25 1.11 -1.30
C GLU A 114 9.78 2.49 -0.85
N VAL A 115 8.56 2.58 -0.29
CA VAL A 115 8.02 3.84 0.23
C VAL A 115 8.86 4.37 1.38
N ALA A 116 9.27 3.50 2.31
CA ALA A 116 10.13 3.89 3.44
C ALA A 116 11.51 4.36 2.97
N ALA A 117 12.12 3.69 1.99
CA ALA A 117 13.43 4.06 1.43
C ALA A 117 13.39 5.42 0.71
N HIS A 118 12.29 5.78 0.07
CA HIS A 118 12.12 7.09 -0.55
C HIS A 118 12.04 8.22 0.49
N GLY A 119 11.47 7.96 1.66
CA GLY A 119 11.53 8.81 2.83
C GLY A 119 10.56 10.01 2.84
N THR A 120 9.94 10.37 1.72
CA THR A 120 9.07 11.56 1.58
C THR A 120 7.58 11.22 1.51
N ALA A 121 7.24 9.94 1.34
CA ALA A 121 5.89 9.42 1.37
C ALA A 121 5.67 8.52 2.60
N ALA A 122 4.42 8.21 2.89
CA ALA A 122 4.01 7.22 3.89
C ALA A 122 3.23 6.09 3.21
N GLY A 123 3.53 4.85 3.58
CA GLY A 123 2.72 3.70 3.17
C GLY A 123 1.51 3.53 4.08
N THR A 124 0.38 3.14 3.52
CA THR A 124 -0.79 2.69 4.28
C THR A 124 -0.51 1.37 4.98
N PHE A 125 -1.49 0.84 5.71
CA PHE A 125 -1.50 -0.57 6.07
C PHE A 125 -1.39 -1.43 4.78
N ALA A 126 -0.59 -2.50 4.83
CA ALA A 126 -0.42 -3.37 3.69
C ALA A 126 -1.76 -3.98 3.25
N CYS A 127 -2.15 -3.71 2.00
CA CYS A 127 -3.35 -4.31 1.41
C CYS A 127 -3.16 -5.79 1.08
N PHE A 128 -1.91 -6.21 0.89
CA PHE A 128 -1.51 -7.57 0.64
C PHE A 128 -0.07 -7.81 1.14
N ALA A 129 0.14 -8.92 1.84
CA ALA A 129 1.47 -9.39 2.21
C ALA A 129 1.75 -10.68 1.43
N GLY A 130 2.72 -10.62 0.53
CA GLY A 130 3.09 -11.71 -0.36
C GLY A 130 4.47 -12.28 -0.07
N GLU A 131 4.66 -13.55 -0.49
CA GLU A 131 5.95 -14.22 -0.47
C GLU A 131 6.42 -14.46 -1.90
N THR A 132 7.67 -14.13 -2.19
CA THR A 132 8.39 -14.64 -3.36
C THR A 132 9.07 -15.95 -2.95
N VAL A 133 8.82 -17.01 -3.69
CA VAL A 133 9.31 -18.35 -3.37
C VAL A 133 10.09 -18.95 -4.54
N ALA A 134 11.00 -19.86 -4.23
CA ALA A 134 11.50 -20.78 -5.23
C ALA A 134 10.41 -21.83 -5.52
N ALA A 135 10.11 -22.06 -6.78
CA ALA A 135 9.11 -23.01 -7.22
C ALA A 135 9.71 -24.02 -8.20
N ARG A 136 9.13 -25.22 -8.28
CA ARG A 136 9.56 -26.29 -9.15
C ARG A 136 8.43 -26.75 -10.07
N ARG A 137 8.77 -27.39 -11.16
CA ARG A 137 7.78 -28.09 -12.00
C ARG A 137 7.22 -29.32 -11.26
N PRO A 138 5.96 -29.70 -11.49
CA PRO A 138 5.43 -30.98 -11.01
C PRO A 138 6.32 -32.14 -11.42
N GLY A 139 6.50 -33.10 -10.52
CA GLY A 139 7.36 -34.27 -10.76
C GLY A 139 8.86 -34.07 -10.49
N VAL A 140 9.34 -32.83 -10.41
CA VAL A 140 10.71 -32.55 -9.97
C VAL A 140 10.80 -32.77 -8.46
N PRO A 141 11.81 -33.49 -7.93
CA PRO A 141 11.98 -33.69 -6.50
C PRO A 141 12.10 -32.36 -5.72
N PRO A 142 11.60 -32.30 -4.48
CA PRO A 142 11.80 -31.10 -3.62
C PRO A 142 13.31 -30.87 -3.39
N VAL A 143 13.69 -29.62 -3.37
CA VAL A 143 15.05 -29.16 -3.00
C VAL A 143 15.02 -28.53 -1.61
N ARG A 144 16.16 -28.59 -0.91
CA ARG A 144 16.30 -28.01 0.44
C ARG A 144 16.87 -26.60 0.43
N ASP A 145 17.63 -26.27 -0.62
CA ASP A 145 18.28 -25.00 -0.84
C ASP A 145 18.37 -24.69 -2.34
N ILE A 146 18.80 -23.50 -2.68
CA ILE A 146 19.04 -23.08 -4.07
C ILE A 146 20.52 -22.79 -4.36
N ASP A 147 21.41 -23.12 -3.45
CA ASP A 147 22.84 -22.85 -3.61
C ASP A 147 23.38 -23.49 -4.88
N GLY A 148 24.06 -22.69 -5.72
CA GLY A 148 24.59 -23.09 -7.01
C GLY A 148 23.57 -23.46 -8.09
N ARG A 149 22.25 -23.40 -7.81
CA ARG A 149 21.19 -23.77 -8.77
C ARG A 149 20.81 -22.61 -9.66
N ARG A 150 20.47 -22.92 -10.90
CA ARG A 150 19.91 -21.96 -11.85
C ARG A 150 18.44 -21.72 -11.52
N VAL A 151 18.10 -20.48 -11.27
CA VAL A 151 16.73 -20.06 -10.92
C VAL A 151 16.24 -19.07 -11.97
N LEU A 152 15.20 -19.44 -12.70
CA LEU A 152 14.55 -18.54 -13.65
C LEU A 152 13.87 -17.40 -12.88
N VAL A 153 14.17 -16.16 -13.24
CA VAL A 153 13.61 -14.97 -12.62
C VAL A 153 12.88 -14.11 -13.66
N PRO A 154 11.78 -13.42 -13.31
CA PRO A 154 11.22 -12.40 -14.17
C PRO A 154 12.25 -11.27 -14.38
N PRO A 155 12.03 -10.34 -15.32
CA PRO A 155 12.90 -9.18 -15.52
C PRO A 155 12.76 -8.17 -14.36
N ASP A 156 13.12 -8.62 -13.16
CA ASP A 156 13.02 -7.92 -11.88
C ASP A 156 14.33 -8.04 -11.13
N LEU A 157 14.99 -6.91 -10.94
CA LEU A 157 16.30 -6.84 -10.28
C LEU A 157 16.22 -7.22 -8.81
N ILE A 158 15.09 -6.97 -8.15
CA ILE A 158 14.89 -7.30 -6.72
C ILE A 158 14.81 -8.81 -6.58
N VAL A 159 14.01 -9.49 -7.40
CA VAL A 159 13.92 -10.96 -7.38
C VAL A 159 15.27 -11.60 -7.72
N ALA A 160 16.00 -11.06 -8.68
CA ALA A 160 17.34 -11.54 -8.99
C ALA A 160 18.32 -11.36 -7.83
N ALA A 161 18.22 -10.27 -7.08
CA ALA A 161 19.04 -10.03 -5.88
C ALA A 161 18.68 -11.00 -4.74
N LEU A 162 17.40 -11.27 -4.52
CA LEU A 162 16.94 -12.26 -3.54
C LEU A 162 17.50 -13.65 -3.84
N VAL A 163 17.46 -14.07 -5.10
CA VAL A 163 18.04 -15.38 -5.52
C VAL A 163 19.54 -15.43 -5.24
N ARG A 164 20.29 -14.36 -5.53
CA ARG A 164 21.73 -14.32 -5.25
C ARG A 164 22.03 -14.35 -3.75
N ALA A 165 21.21 -13.70 -2.94
CA ALA A 165 21.38 -13.68 -1.48
C ALA A 165 21.28 -15.08 -0.87
N GLU A 166 20.50 -15.96 -1.48
CA GLU A 166 20.33 -17.37 -1.09
C GLU A 166 21.31 -18.31 -1.83
N GLY A 167 22.36 -17.79 -2.49
CA GLY A 167 23.38 -18.56 -3.20
C GLY A 167 22.97 -19.08 -4.58
N GLY A 168 21.78 -18.76 -5.06
CA GLY A 168 21.28 -19.18 -6.37
C GLY A 168 21.85 -18.35 -7.52
N ILE A 169 21.78 -18.89 -8.74
CA ILE A 169 22.21 -18.26 -9.98
C ILE A 169 20.97 -17.78 -10.74
N PRO A 170 20.61 -16.49 -10.69
CA PRO A 170 19.45 -16.00 -11.42
C PRO A 170 19.70 -16.01 -12.92
N VAL A 171 18.76 -16.51 -13.69
CA VAL A 171 18.77 -16.53 -15.15
C VAL A 171 17.47 -15.96 -15.69
N ALA A 172 17.55 -15.14 -16.75
CA ALA A 172 16.37 -14.52 -17.36
C ALA A 172 15.65 -15.49 -18.33
N GLU A 173 16.40 -16.46 -18.88
CA GLU A 173 15.89 -17.42 -19.86
C GLU A 173 16.72 -18.70 -19.86
N GLY A 174 16.27 -19.71 -20.62
CA GLY A 174 16.94 -20.97 -20.77
C GLY A 174 16.54 -22.02 -19.73
N ASP A 175 17.33 -23.09 -19.65
CA ASP A 175 17.06 -24.17 -18.72
C ASP A 175 17.40 -23.74 -17.29
N ALA A 176 16.47 -24.01 -16.38
CA ALA A 176 16.59 -23.68 -14.97
C ALA A 176 15.98 -24.77 -14.10
N ASP A 177 16.61 -25.02 -12.96
CA ASP A 177 16.17 -26.01 -11.97
C ASP A 177 14.87 -25.57 -11.29
N LEU A 178 14.75 -24.26 -11.04
CA LEU A 178 13.68 -23.63 -10.27
C LEU A 178 13.22 -22.32 -10.95
N VAL A 179 12.08 -21.82 -10.49
CA VAL A 179 11.52 -20.53 -10.91
C VAL A 179 11.24 -19.70 -9.67
N ALA A 180 11.69 -18.45 -9.63
CA ALA A 180 11.37 -17.51 -8.56
C ALA A 180 10.15 -16.68 -8.96
N LEU A 181 9.05 -16.81 -8.22
CA LEU A 181 7.79 -16.10 -8.47
C LEU A 181 7.06 -15.79 -7.15
N PRO A 182 6.18 -14.78 -7.14
CA PRO A 182 5.22 -14.63 -6.08
C PRO A 182 4.37 -15.89 -5.91
N ARG A 183 4.17 -16.34 -4.66
CA ARG A 183 3.44 -17.56 -4.34
C ARG A 183 2.05 -17.61 -4.97
N TRP A 184 1.36 -16.48 -5.04
CA TRP A 184 0.02 -16.39 -5.59
C TRP A 184 -0.06 -16.66 -7.11
N ARG A 185 1.08 -16.54 -7.85
CA ARG A 185 1.17 -16.84 -9.30
C ARG A 185 1.35 -18.33 -9.62
N LEU A 186 1.73 -19.13 -8.66
CA LEU A 186 2.13 -20.52 -8.94
C LEU A 186 1.03 -21.39 -9.53
N PRO A 187 -0.25 -21.32 -9.08
CA PRO A 187 -1.32 -22.15 -9.61
C PRO A 187 -1.54 -21.97 -11.11
N GLU A 188 -1.58 -20.72 -11.56
CA GLU A 188 -1.81 -20.38 -12.98
C GLU A 188 -0.63 -20.76 -13.87
N ARG A 189 0.57 -20.88 -13.29
CA ARG A 189 1.78 -21.32 -13.99
C ARG A 189 2.04 -22.83 -13.89
N GLY A 190 1.15 -23.57 -13.22
CA GLY A 190 1.31 -25.03 -13.02
C GLY A 190 2.57 -25.39 -12.23
N LEU A 191 3.02 -24.50 -11.33
CA LEU A 191 4.22 -24.70 -10.51
C LEU A 191 3.86 -25.09 -9.08
N VAL A 192 4.79 -25.77 -8.41
CA VAL A 192 4.66 -26.21 -7.02
C VAL A 192 5.68 -25.42 -6.18
N ALA A 193 5.22 -24.77 -5.11
CA ALA A 193 6.11 -24.11 -4.17
C ALA A 193 7.07 -25.10 -3.51
N THR A 194 8.30 -24.66 -3.27
CA THR A 194 9.17 -25.29 -2.28
C THR A 194 8.99 -24.61 -0.92
N GLU A 195 9.66 -25.10 0.11
CA GLU A 195 9.71 -24.46 1.43
C GLU A 195 10.63 -23.21 1.45
N ILE A 196 11.30 -22.93 0.33
CA ILE A 196 12.28 -21.84 0.24
C ILE A 196 11.57 -20.53 -0.09
N VAL A 197 11.49 -19.66 0.91
CA VAL A 197 10.97 -18.29 0.78
C VAL A 197 12.15 -17.36 0.52
N LEU A 198 12.18 -16.76 -0.66
CA LEU A 198 13.23 -15.84 -1.09
C LEU A 198 13.04 -14.42 -0.51
N GLY A 199 11.80 -14.02 -0.32
CA GLY A 199 11.47 -12.72 0.24
C GLY A 199 10.00 -12.57 0.61
N ARG A 200 9.72 -11.55 1.43
CA ARG A 200 8.37 -11.13 1.81
C ARG A 200 8.22 -9.65 1.53
N ALA A 201 7.08 -9.24 1.00
CA ALA A 201 6.77 -7.85 0.74
C ALA A 201 5.35 -7.52 1.16
N GLY A 202 5.17 -6.39 1.84
CA GLY A 202 3.87 -5.81 2.12
C GLY A 202 3.55 -4.74 1.08
N HIS A 203 2.52 -4.96 0.25
CA HIS A 203 2.09 -3.97 -0.73
C HIS A 203 1.20 -2.91 -0.09
N VAL A 204 1.47 -1.64 -0.37
CA VAL A 204 0.86 -0.48 0.26
C VAL A 204 0.42 0.55 -0.78
N LEU A 205 -0.58 1.35 -0.44
CA LEU A 205 -0.85 2.59 -1.17
C LEU A 205 0.01 3.69 -0.55
N ALA A 206 0.63 4.55 -1.37
CA ALA A 206 1.48 5.63 -0.89
C ALA A 206 0.71 6.95 -0.80
N VAL A 207 0.88 7.67 0.31
CA VAL A 207 0.24 8.96 0.60
C VAL A 207 1.28 9.99 1.04
N PRO A 208 0.95 11.30 1.05
CA PRO A 208 1.83 12.33 1.59
C PRO A 208 2.18 12.05 3.06
N LYS A 209 3.46 12.23 3.40
CA LYS A 209 3.96 11.98 4.76
C LYS A 209 3.42 13.04 5.73
N GLY A 210 2.95 12.57 6.89
CA GLY A 210 2.43 13.46 7.93
C GLY A 210 0.92 13.70 7.88
N GLU A 211 0.26 13.43 6.75
CA GLU A 211 -1.18 13.58 6.55
C GLU A 211 -1.95 12.44 7.23
N ASN A 212 -2.00 12.50 8.58
CA ASN A 212 -2.49 11.38 9.40
C ASN A 212 -4.00 11.15 9.29
N ALA A 213 -4.81 12.21 9.14
CA ALA A 213 -6.24 12.05 8.94
C ALA A 213 -6.53 11.47 7.55
N TRP A 214 -5.73 11.86 6.54
CA TRP A 214 -5.83 11.31 5.21
C TRP A 214 -5.45 9.82 5.18
N ILE A 215 -4.27 9.45 5.71
CA ILE A 215 -3.84 8.04 5.72
C ILE A 215 -4.85 7.15 6.46
N MET A 216 -5.37 7.58 7.61
CA MET A 216 -6.40 6.84 8.34
C MET A 216 -7.70 6.66 7.52
N ARG A 217 -8.02 7.61 6.66
CA ARG A 217 -9.18 7.51 5.77
C ARG A 217 -8.91 6.52 4.64
N VAL A 218 -7.75 6.61 4.00
CA VAL A 218 -7.34 5.71 2.91
C VAL A 218 -7.25 4.27 3.38
N GLU A 219 -6.66 4.01 4.56
CA GLU A 219 -6.45 2.67 5.12
C GLU A 219 -7.73 1.86 5.36
N ARG A 220 -8.88 2.49 5.46
CA ARG A 220 -10.15 1.78 5.69
C ARG A 220 -10.46 0.78 4.57
N VAL A 221 -10.19 1.17 3.33
CA VAL A 221 -10.47 0.31 2.17
C VAL A 221 -9.54 -0.89 2.11
N PRO A 222 -8.20 -0.73 2.07
CA PRO A 222 -7.31 -1.88 2.06
C PRO A 222 -7.49 -2.81 3.27
N ARG A 223 -7.77 -2.29 4.46
CA ARG A 223 -8.07 -3.14 5.63
C ARG A 223 -9.32 -4.00 5.46
N ARG A 224 -10.37 -3.46 4.87
CA ARG A 224 -11.62 -4.18 4.61
C ARG A 224 -11.47 -5.20 3.49
N GLU A 225 -10.73 -4.85 2.45
CA GLU A 225 -10.62 -5.62 1.22
C GLU A 225 -9.45 -6.63 1.21
N ALA A 226 -8.55 -6.59 2.22
CA ALA A 226 -7.32 -7.39 2.26
C ALA A 226 -7.54 -8.89 1.99
N GLY A 227 -8.60 -9.48 2.54
CA GLY A 227 -8.91 -10.91 2.35
C GLY A 227 -9.25 -11.31 0.92
N GLY A 228 -9.58 -10.35 0.04
CA GLY A 228 -9.93 -10.59 -1.36
C GLY A 228 -8.85 -10.25 -2.37
N VAL A 229 -7.76 -9.61 -1.94
CA VAL A 229 -6.72 -9.08 -2.83
C VAL A 229 -6.03 -10.19 -3.62
N GLU A 230 -5.64 -11.29 -3.00
CA GLU A 230 -4.99 -12.40 -3.69
C GLU A 230 -5.84 -12.99 -4.82
N ALA A 231 -7.13 -13.19 -4.57
CA ALA A 231 -8.03 -13.70 -5.60
C ALA A 231 -8.20 -12.73 -6.77
N ARG A 232 -8.12 -11.42 -6.52
CA ARG A 232 -8.14 -10.40 -7.58
C ARG A 232 -6.84 -10.39 -8.37
N LEU A 233 -5.69 -10.48 -7.70
CA LEU A 233 -4.38 -10.59 -8.35
C LEU A 233 -4.34 -11.76 -9.33
N ARG A 234 -4.81 -12.94 -8.92
CA ARG A 234 -4.86 -14.11 -9.79
C ARG A 234 -5.76 -13.90 -11.02
N ARG A 235 -6.91 -13.27 -10.85
CA ARG A 235 -7.84 -13.01 -11.97
C ARG A 235 -7.33 -11.99 -12.98
N GLN A 236 -6.44 -11.10 -12.55
CA GLN A 236 -5.93 -9.98 -13.34
C GLN A 236 -4.47 -10.18 -13.79
N ASP A 237 -3.84 -11.30 -13.41
CA ASP A 237 -2.50 -11.65 -13.88
C ASP A 237 -2.57 -12.02 -15.37
N PRO A 238 -1.79 -11.35 -16.25
CA PRO A 238 -1.82 -11.56 -17.70
C PRO A 238 -1.22 -12.90 -18.15
#